data_7095c749ef2b1990040fa657b035d37f
#
_entry.id   7095c749ef2b1990040fa657b035d37f
#
_cell.length_a   1.000
_cell.length_b   1.000
_cell.length_c   1.000
_cell.angle_alpha   90.00
_cell.angle_beta   90.00
_cell.angle_gamma   90.00
#
_symmetry.space_group_name_H-M   'P 1'
#
loop_
_entity.id
_entity.type
_entity.pdbx_description
1 polymer ?
#
loop_
_entity_poly.entity_id
_entity_poly.type
_entity_poly.pdbx_seq_one_letter_code
_entity_poly.pdbx_strand_id
1 'polypeptide(L)'
;LVVSQVSLPGDNAFDLYNYLTTHYTFIPTIMITHKDIDTFFDRIFTEGIGNVLPAPVDEHEFMNLVDKLIKKNNIFGLNNYLNGITDTRRIRIQSSAQIQKAIDMALKKIEEWGFHIYNRMVVMLVLNEMAINAVYHSHGYTREKEARIQVTLGEDEFVDIYIARNAESYGIAINDYKGKLTKEKILESIQNMIEQEQLILRAAETGEDISEFISETGRGIDLVRKLTGEYYFIIKRDVRTEIILLFTPRNQGEQPPLTSLKII
;
A
#
# COMPACT_ATOMS: atom_id res chain seq x y z
N LEU A 1 -14.24 -8.99 -15.03
CA LEU A 1 -13.84 -7.67 -14.52
C LEU A 1 -14.88 -6.63 -14.93
N VAL A 2 -15.27 -5.77 -14.01
CA VAL A 2 -16.09 -4.59 -14.28
C VAL A 2 -15.27 -3.33 -13.98
N VAL A 3 -15.34 -2.36 -14.89
CA VAL A 3 -14.74 -1.04 -14.71
C VAL A 3 -15.85 0.00 -14.80
N SER A 4 -15.97 0.85 -13.79
CA SER A 4 -17.04 1.85 -13.72
C SER A 4 -16.49 3.18 -13.20
N GLN A 5 -17.04 4.28 -13.69
CA GLN A 5 -16.84 5.57 -13.04
C GLN A 5 -17.66 5.66 -11.76
N VAL A 6 -17.14 6.34 -10.73
CA VAL A 6 -17.85 6.57 -9.46
C VAL A 6 -19.14 7.37 -9.69
N SER A 7 -19.11 8.34 -10.58
CA SER A 7 -20.30 9.15 -10.96
C SER A 7 -20.84 8.68 -12.31
N LEU A 8 -21.95 7.97 -12.29
CA LEU A 8 -22.67 7.54 -13.48
C LEU A 8 -23.90 8.43 -13.74
N PRO A 9 -24.26 8.73 -14.99
CA PRO A 9 -25.51 9.41 -15.29
C PRO A 9 -26.72 8.54 -14.91
N GLY A 10 -27.53 9.02 -13.97
CA GLY A 10 -28.78 8.36 -13.55
C GLY A 10 -28.62 7.25 -12.51
N ASP A 11 -27.41 6.73 -12.28
CA ASP A 11 -27.14 5.66 -11.34
C ASP A 11 -25.90 5.93 -10.49
N ASN A 12 -25.73 5.11 -9.47
CA ASN A 12 -24.61 5.17 -8.55
C ASN A 12 -23.72 3.92 -8.72
N ALA A 13 -22.45 4.10 -8.99
CA ALA A 13 -21.50 3.00 -9.14
C ALA A 13 -21.40 2.11 -7.90
N PHE A 14 -21.72 2.63 -6.73
CA PHE A 14 -21.75 1.86 -5.49
C PHE A 14 -22.91 0.86 -5.46
N ASP A 15 -24.06 1.23 -6.01
CA ASP A 15 -25.21 0.31 -6.11
C ASP A 15 -24.92 -0.81 -7.10
N LEU A 16 -24.24 -0.50 -8.22
CA LEU A 16 -23.73 -1.50 -9.14
C LEU A 16 -22.70 -2.42 -8.45
N TYR A 17 -21.79 -1.86 -7.66
CA TYR A 17 -20.79 -2.65 -6.91
C TYR A 17 -21.47 -3.61 -5.93
N ASN A 18 -22.47 -3.13 -5.16
CA ASN A 18 -23.22 -3.95 -4.23
C ASN A 18 -24.00 -5.06 -4.93
N TYR A 19 -24.61 -4.74 -6.05
CA TYR A 19 -25.27 -5.76 -6.88
C TYR A 19 -24.29 -6.84 -7.33
N LEU A 20 -23.11 -6.44 -7.83
CA LEU A 20 -22.07 -7.37 -8.28
C LEU A 20 -21.53 -8.23 -7.13
N THR A 21 -21.20 -7.64 -5.99
CA THR A 21 -20.65 -8.38 -4.85
C THR A 21 -21.65 -9.34 -4.21
N THR A 22 -22.94 -9.01 -4.28
CA THR A 22 -24.02 -9.87 -3.75
C THR A 22 -24.30 -11.06 -4.68
N HIS A 23 -24.30 -10.83 -6.00
CA HIS A 23 -24.74 -11.84 -6.96
C HIS A 23 -23.57 -12.54 -7.67
N TYR A 24 -22.39 -11.89 -7.74
CA TYR A 24 -21.23 -12.32 -8.52
C TYR A 24 -19.94 -12.06 -7.75
N THR A 25 -19.78 -12.68 -6.57
CA THR A 25 -18.69 -12.44 -5.60
C THR A 25 -17.28 -12.62 -6.15
N PHE A 26 -17.13 -13.24 -7.31
CA PHE A 26 -15.82 -13.51 -7.94
C PHE A 26 -15.46 -12.51 -9.04
N ILE A 27 -16.34 -11.54 -9.37
CA ILE A 27 -16.06 -10.53 -10.38
C ILE A 27 -15.29 -9.37 -9.77
N PRO A 28 -14.00 -9.19 -10.09
CA PRO A 28 -13.26 -8.03 -9.63
C PRO A 28 -13.79 -6.75 -10.25
N THR A 29 -13.73 -5.67 -9.49
CA THR A 29 -14.22 -4.35 -9.91
C THR A 29 -13.15 -3.30 -9.71
N ILE A 30 -13.01 -2.38 -10.66
CA ILE A 30 -12.20 -1.16 -10.56
C ILE A 30 -13.13 0.04 -10.71
N MET A 31 -13.06 0.96 -9.75
CA MET A 31 -13.74 2.25 -9.85
C MET A 31 -12.77 3.33 -10.33
N ILE A 32 -13.26 4.25 -11.16
CA ILE A 32 -12.51 5.40 -11.67
C ILE A 32 -13.17 6.68 -11.14
N THR A 33 -12.38 7.62 -10.63
CA THR A 33 -12.88 8.87 -10.06
C THR A 33 -12.08 10.08 -10.52
N HIS A 34 -12.76 11.22 -10.70
CA HIS A 34 -12.14 12.54 -10.90
C HIS A 34 -11.99 13.33 -9.58
N LYS A 35 -12.49 12.77 -8.48
CA LYS A 35 -12.41 13.37 -7.15
C LYS A 35 -11.38 12.66 -6.30
N ASP A 36 -10.86 13.37 -5.32
CA ASP A 36 -10.05 12.73 -4.28
C ASP A 36 -10.88 11.67 -3.56
N ILE A 37 -10.33 10.46 -3.45
CA ILE A 37 -11.00 9.32 -2.81
C ILE A 37 -11.27 9.58 -1.32
N ASP A 38 -10.49 10.43 -0.66
CA ASP A 38 -10.68 10.78 0.73
C ASP A 38 -12.02 11.50 0.97
N THR A 39 -12.55 12.18 -0.04
CA THR A 39 -13.83 12.90 0.05
C THR A 39 -15.06 11.98 0.14
N PHE A 40 -14.91 10.70 -0.20
CA PHE A 40 -15.98 9.67 -0.15
C PHE A 40 -15.49 8.32 0.36
N PHE A 41 -14.40 8.34 1.13
CA PHE A 41 -13.78 7.10 1.62
C PHE A 41 -14.69 6.31 2.56
N ASP A 42 -15.57 6.96 3.31
CA ASP A 42 -16.61 6.30 4.13
C ASP A 42 -17.41 5.27 3.32
N ARG A 43 -17.73 5.58 2.07
CA ARG A 43 -18.42 4.65 1.18
C ARG A 43 -17.51 3.53 0.68
N ILE A 44 -16.26 3.86 0.33
CA ILE A 44 -15.25 2.85 -0.05
C ILE A 44 -15.08 1.84 1.08
N PHE A 45 -14.96 2.33 2.32
CA PHE A 45 -14.83 1.51 3.52
C PHE A 45 -16.07 0.65 3.76
N THR A 46 -17.25 1.26 3.80
CA THR A 46 -18.52 0.57 4.06
C THR A 46 -18.83 -0.53 3.05
N GLU A 47 -18.59 -0.26 1.76
CA GLU A 47 -18.84 -1.20 0.68
C GLU A 47 -17.69 -2.20 0.47
N GLY A 48 -16.55 -1.98 1.12
CA GLY A 48 -15.37 -2.84 0.99
C GLY A 48 -14.70 -2.79 -0.38
N ILE A 49 -14.65 -1.62 -1.03
CA ILE A 49 -14.08 -1.45 -2.37
C ILE A 49 -12.55 -1.49 -2.28
N GLY A 50 -11.94 -2.42 -3.02
CA GLY A 50 -10.48 -2.62 -2.99
C GLY A 50 -9.69 -1.91 -4.08
N ASN A 51 -10.34 -1.46 -5.16
CA ASN A 51 -9.62 -0.89 -6.31
C ASN A 51 -10.31 0.37 -6.81
N VAL A 52 -9.63 1.50 -6.64
CA VAL A 52 -10.09 2.83 -7.10
C VAL A 52 -8.90 3.54 -7.73
N LEU A 53 -9.06 4.02 -8.95
CA LEU A 53 -8.05 4.78 -9.69
C LEU A 53 -8.51 6.21 -9.96
N PRO A 54 -7.62 7.20 -9.85
CA PRO A 54 -7.91 8.57 -10.25
C PRO A 54 -7.95 8.72 -11.77
N ALA A 55 -8.75 9.63 -12.26
CA ALA A 55 -8.75 10.05 -13.65
C ALA A 55 -7.92 11.36 -13.81
N PRO A 56 -7.14 11.51 -14.91
CA PRO A 56 -6.94 10.55 -15.99
C PRO A 56 -6.16 9.31 -15.54
N VAL A 57 -6.58 8.15 -16.00
CA VAL A 57 -5.96 6.87 -15.61
C VAL A 57 -4.64 6.69 -16.37
N ASP A 58 -3.56 6.35 -15.67
CA ASP A 58 -2.33 5.89 -16.32
C ASP A 58 -2.56 4.52 -16.95
N GLU A 59 -2.31 4.40 -18.25
CA GLU A 59 -2.59 3.19 -19.02
C GLU A 59 -1.78 1.99 -18.52
N HIS A 60 -0.51 2.20 -18.17
CA HIS A 60 0.37 1.13 -17.70
C HIS A 60 -0.08 0.60 -16.34
N GLU A 61 -0.38 1.49 -15.40
CA GLU A 61 -0.89 1.15 -14.07
C GLU A 61 -2.24 0.41 -14.16
N PHE A 62 -3.14 0.92 -15.01
CA PHE A 62 -4.44 0.31 -15.24
C PHE A 62 -4.32 -1.11 -15.80
N MET A 63 -3.52 -1.29 -16.85
CA MET A 63 -3.33 -2.60 -17.47
C MET A 63 -2.66 -3.60 -16.54
N ASN A 64 -1.70 -3.17 -15.72
CA ASN A 64 -1.10 -3.99 -14.67
C ASN A 64 -2.16 -4.46 -13.67
N LEU A 65 -2.98 -3.55 -13.15
CA LEU A 65 -4.04 -3.89 -12.21
C LEU A 65 -5.07 -4.86 -12.82
N VAL A 66 -5.54 -4.58 -14.03
CA VAL A 66 -6.47 -5.45 -14.78
C VAL A 66 -5.91 -6.85 -14.94
N ASP A 67 -4.66 -6.97 -15.37
CA ASP A 67 -3.99 -8.26 -15.58
C ASP A 67 -3.95 -9.10 -14.28
N LYS A 68 -3.60 -8.48 -13.15
CA LYS A 68 -3.51 -9.17 -11.85
C LYS A 68 -4.88 -9.57 -11.31
N LEU A 69 -5.88 -8.71 -11.47
CA LEU A 69 -7.25 -9.00 -11.03
C LEU A 69 -7.92 -10.11 -11.83
N ILE A 70 -7.62 -10.21 -13.14
CA ILE A 70 -8.18 -11.26 -14.00
C ILE A 70 -7.45 -12.57 -13.84
N LYS A 71 -6.13 -12.57 -13.97
CA LYS A 71 -5.35 -13.80 -14.02
C LYS A 71 -5.23 -14.49 -12.67
N LYS A 72 -5.21 -13.74 -11.57
CA LYS A 72 -5.04 -14.23 -10.18
C LYS A 72 -3.80 -15.14 -9.96
N ASN A 73 -3.05 -15.42 -11.00
CA ASN A 73 -1.83 -16.21 -10.99
C ASN A 73 -0.62 -15.27 -11.10
N ASN A 74 0.46 -15.61 -10.41
CA ASN A 74 1.70 -14.82 -10.41
C ASN A 74 1.50 -13.35 -10.03
N ILE A 75 0.66 -13.12 -9.00
CA ILE A 75 0.40 -11.77 -8.49
C ILE A 75 1.54 -11.26 -7.59
N PHE A 76 2.39 -12.15 -7.08
CA PHE A 76 3.53 -11.82 -6.21
C PHE A 76 4.82 -11.65 -6.99
N GLY A 77 5.71 -10.80 -6.46
CA GLY A 77 7.06 -10.59 -6.96
C GLY A 77 7.18 -9.39 -7.90
N LEU A 78 8.22 -8.59 -7.68
CA LEU A 78 8.51 -7.38 -8.46
C LEU A 78 8.58 -7.63 -9.97
N ASN A 79 9.00 -8.81 -10.40
CA ASN A 79 9.07 -9.19 -11.82
C ASN A 79 7.71 -9.21 -12.54
N ASN A 80 6.61 -9.22 -11.79
CA ASN A 80 5.28 -9.16 -12.35
C ASN A 80 4.76 -7.71 -12.50
N TYR A 81 5.49 -6.71 -11.99
CA TYR A 81 5.11 -5.30 -11.99
C TYR A 81 6.15 -4.41 -12.65
N LEU A 82 7.41 -4.81 -12.64
CA LEU A 82 8.52 -4.10 -13.23
C LEU A 82 9.08 -4.93 -14.40
N ASN A 83 8.81 -4.51 -15.63
CA ASN A 83 9.26 -5.20 -16.83
C ASN A 83 10.77 -4.98 -17.09
N GLY A 84 11.43 -6.00 -17.68
CA GLY A 84 12.82 -5.86 -18.11
C GLY A 84 13.82 -5.72 -16.97
N ILE A 85 13.58 -6.40 -15.84
CA ILE A 85 14.49 -6.37 -14.69
C ILE A 85 15.89 -6.80 -15.10
N THR A 86 16.89 -5.98 -14.74
CA THR A 86 18.31 -6.22 -15.01
C THR A 86 19.11 -6.59 -13.78
N ASP A 87 18.68 -6.18 -12.58
CA ASP A 87 19.31 -6.56 -11.31
C ASP A 87 18.26 -6.65 -10.20
N THR A 88 18.47 -7.56 -9.27
CA THR A 88 17.62 -7.75 -8.08
C THR A 88 18.47 -8.02 -6.85
N ARG A 89 17.97 -7.63 -5.68
CA ARG A 89 18.55 -8.00 -4.38
C ARG A 89 17.45 -8.37 -3.41
N ARG A 90 17.80 -9.30 -2.53
CA ARG A 90 16.96 -9.73 -1.42
C ARG A 90 17.69 -9.46 -0.11
N ILE A 91 17.00 -8.87 0.84
CA ILE A 91 17.51 -8.60 2.18
C ILE A 91 16.52 -9.22 3.16
N ARG A 92 17.01 -10.15 3.98
CA ARG A 92 16.19 -10.89 4.95
C ARG A 92 16.25 -10.25 6.31
N ILE A 93 15.11 -10.20 7.00
CA ILE A 93 14.92 -9.70 8.35
C ILE A 93 14.35 -10.84 9.21
N GLN A 94 15.01 -11.17 10.29
CA GLN A 94 14.56 -12.15 11.30
C GLN A 94 14.41 -11.53 12.70
N SER A 95 14.70 -10.25 12.84
CA SER A 95 14.54 -9.51 14.10
C SER A 95 14.16 -8.06 13.81
N SER A 96 13.32 -7.48 14.67
CA SER A 96 12.97 -6.07 14.57
C SER A 96 14.20 -5.14 14.67
N ALA A 97 15.25 -5.56 15.37
CA ALA A 97 16.53 -4.81 15.43
C ALA A 97 17.25 -4.69 14.07
N GLN A 98 16.91 -5.53 13.09
CA GLN A 98 17.53 -5.53 11.76
C GLN A 98 16.81 -4.60 10.77
N ILE A 99 15.59 -4.12 11.09
CA ILE A 99 14.73 -3.37 10.15
C ILE A 99 15.48 -2.15 9.58
N GLN A 100 15.98 -1.27 10.43
CA GLN A 100 16.64 -0.05 9.99
C GLN A 100 17.84 -0.34 9.09
N LYS A 101 18.69 -1.29 9.49
CA LYS A 101 19.85 -1.69 8.71
C LYS A 101 19.45 -2.27 7.34
N ALA A 102 18.38 -3.07 7.29
CA ALA A 102 17.88 -3.65 6.05
C ALA A 102 17.37 -2.58 5.08
N ILE A 103 16.66 -1.58 5.59
CA ILE A 103 16.18 -0.43 4.79
C ILE A 103 17.37 0.38 4.28
N ASP A 104 18.33 0.71 5.12
CA ASP A 104 19.52 1.46 4.71
C ASP A 104 20.31 0.72 3.61
N MET A 105 20.44 -0.60 3.74
CA MET A 105 21.09 -1.45 2.71
C MET A 105 20.30 -1.42 1.38
N ALA A 106 18.97 -1.46 1.44
CA ALA A 106 18.14 -1.40 0.25
C ALA A 106 18.27 -0.05 -0.46
N LEU A 107 18.13 1.06 0.26
CA LEU A 107 18.22 2.41 -0.30
C LEU A 107 19.62 2.70 -0.83
N LYS A 108 20.68 2.33 -0.09
CA LYS A 108 22.06 2.46 -0.56
C LYS A 108 22.27 1.71 -1.87
N LYS A 109 21.72 0.49 -1.99
CA LYS A 109 21.86 -0.30 -3.21
C LYS A 109 21.16 0.34 -4.41
N ILE A 110 20.00 0.97 -4.22
CA ILE A 110 19.30 1.73 -5.26
C ILE A 110 20.14 2.92 -5.71
N GLU A 111 20.77 3.65 -4.77
CA GLU A 111 21.68 4.75 -5.06
C GLU A 111 22.95 4.27 -5.81
N GLU A 112 23.51 3.10 -5.44
CA GLU A 112 24.63 2.46 -6.16
C GLU A 112 24.27 2.05 -7.62
N TRP A 113 22.99 1.79 -7.89
CA TRP A 113 22.49 1.56 -9.23
C TRP A 113 22.37 2.84 -10.07
N GLY A 114 22.62 4.01 -9.46
CA GLY A 114 22.58 5.32 -10.10
C GLY A 114 21.22 6.02 -10.03
N PHE A 115 20.26 5.48 -9.29
CA PHE A 115 18.98 6.15 -9.09
C PHE A 115 19.07 7.20 -7.98
N HIS A 116 18.46 8.36 -8.25
CA HIS A 116 18.24 9.36 -7.23
C HIS A 116 16.92 9.07 -6.51
N ILE A 117 16.97 8.95 -5.18
CA ILE A 117 15.76 8.73 -4.37
C ILE A 117 15.21 10.09 -3.95
N TYR A 118 14.20 10.55 -4.68
CA TYR A 118 13.47 11.75 -4.29
C TYR A 118 12.84 11.54 -2.90
N ASN A 119 13.01 12.52 -2.03
CA ASN A 119 12.48 12.49 -0.68
C ASN A 119 12.81 11.19 0.08
N ARG A 120 14.12 10.88 0.15
CA ARG A 120 14.67 9.67 0.79
C ARG A 120 14.09 9.40 2.20
N MET A 121 13.84 10.47 2.97
CA MET A 121 13.26 10.35 4.32
C MET A 121 11.84 9.79 4.28
N VAL A 122 11.02 10.22 3.32
CA VAL A 122 9.66 9.72 3.14
C VAL A 122 9.66 8.25 2.74
N VAL A 123 10.50 7.87 1.77
CA VAL A 123 10.64 6.46 1.36
C VAL A 123 11.09 5.60 2.55
N MET A 124 12.06 6.08 3.32
CA MET A 124 12.54 5.39 4.52
C MET A 124 11.43 5.23 5.58
N LEU A 125 10.61 6.27 5.79
CA LEU A 125 9.48 6.22 6.72
C LEU A 125 8.44 5.17 6.28
N VAL A 126 8.04 5.19 5.00
CA VAL A 126 7.11 4.21 4.43
C VAL A 126 7.64 2.79 4.60
N LEU A 127 8.90 2.55 4.23
CA LEU A 127 9.52 1.22 4.36
C LEU A 127 9.61 0.76 5.81
N ASN A 128 9.93 1.67 6.73
CA ASN A 128 10.01 1.35 8.15
C ASN A 128 8.66 0.91 8.71
N GLU A 129 7.59 1.66 8.43
CA GLU A 129 6.24 1.31 8.85
C GLU A 129 5.79 -0.04 8.28
N MET A 130 6.04 -0.29 7.00
CA MET A 130 5.67 -1.55 6.37
C MET A 130 6.47 -2.73 6.93
N ALA A 131 7.78 -2.56 7.15
CA ALA A 131 8.63 -3.60 7.74
C ALA A 131 8.26 -3.88 9.21
N ILE A 132 7.93 -2.85 9.99
CA ILE A 132 7.42 -3.00 11.35
C ILE A 132 6.11 -3.80 11.34
N ASN A 133 5.17 -3.47 10.46
CA ASN A 133 3.92 -4.21 10.36
C ASN A 133 4.16 -5.67 9.96
N ALA A 134 5.05 -5.92 9.01
CA ALA A 134 5.42 -7.27 8.59
C ALA A 134 6.09 -8.09 9.71
N VAL A 135 6.98 -7.49 10.51
CA VAL A 135 7.67 -8.18 11.59
C VAL A 135 6.78 -8.38 12.81
N TYR A 136 6.05 -7.34 13.25
CA TYR A 136 5.29 -7.41 14.49
C TYR A 136 3.86 -7.93 14.28
N HIS A 137 3.05 -7.27 13.46
CA HIS A 137 1.63 -7.62 13.34
C HIS A 137 1.41 -8.96 12.64
N SER A 138 2.17 -9.25 11.58
CA SER A 138 2.00 -10.50 10.85
C SER A 138 2.42 -11.74 11.67
N HIS A 139 3.32 -11.56 12.64
CA HIS A 139 3.79 -12.62 13.52
C HIS A 139 3.15 -12.63 14.91
N GLY A 140 2.16 -11.77 15.16
CA GLY A 140 1.40 -11.75 16.42
C GLY A 140 2.03 -11.00 17.57
N TYR A 141 3.06 -10.19 17.33
CA TYR A 141 3.79 -9.39 18.32
C TYR A 141 3.23 -7.97 18.48
N THR A 142 1.92 -7.78 18.43
CA THR A 142 1.29 -6.46 18.53
C THR A 142 1.57 -5.78 19.88
N ARG A 143 1.52 -6.56 20.99
CA ARG A 143 1.80 -6.04 22.35
C ARG A 143 3.27 -5.60 22.48
N GLU A 144 4.18 -6.35 21.92
CA GLU A 144 5.62 -6.04 21.92
C GLU A 144 5.89 -4.77 21.11
N LYS A 145 5.20 -4.56 20.00
CA LYS A 145 5.27 -3.32 19.23
C LYS A 145 4.85 -2.11 20.07
N GLU A 146 3.69 -2.19 20.71
CA GLU A 146 3.15 -1.14 21.59
C GLU A 146 4.08 -0.84 22.76
N ALA A 147 4.66 -1.88 23.36
CA ALA A 147 5.63 -1.78 24.44
C ALA A 147 7.06 -1.42 23.96
N ARG A 148 7.28 -1.25 22.64
CA ARG A 148 8.60 -0.99 22.02
C ARG A 148 9.64 -2.04 22.34
N ILE A 149 9.22 -3.29 22.56
CA ILE A 149 10.10 -4.42 22.85
C ILE A 149 10.60 -5.02 21.54
N GLN A 150 11.90 -5.26 21.45
CA GLN A 150 12.49 -5.95 20.31
C GLN A 150 12.06 -7.41 20.27
N VAL A 151 11.78 -7.91 19.05
CA VAL A 151 11.40 -9.30 18.80
C VAL A 151 12.36 -9.97 17.84
N THR A 152 12.57 -11.26 18.04
CA THR A 152 13.25 -12.15 17.10
C THR A 152 12.25 -13.20 16.65
N LEU A 153 12.13 -13.37 15.34
CA LEU A 153 11.24 -14.34 14.71
C LEU A 153 11.78 -15.77 14.89
N GLY A 154 10.92 -16.76 14.74
CA GLY A 154 11.30 -18.16 14.77
C GLY A 154 12.34 -18.50 13.70
N GLU A 155 12.99 -19.68 13.82
CA GLU A 155 14.08 -20.09 12.91
C GLU A 155 13.67 -20.08 11.43
N ASP A 156 12.45 -20.52 11.15
CA ASP A 156 11.87 -20.57 9.79
C ASP A 156 11.02 -19.35 9.44
N GLU A 157 10.99 -18.34 10.29
CA GLU A 157 10.20 -17.14 10.11
C GLU A 157 11.07 -15.95 9.71
N PHE A 158 10.61 -15.18 8.73
CA PHE A 158 11.34 -14.03 8.24
C PHE A 158 10.44 -13.09 7.44
N VAL A 159 10.92 -11.88 7.27
CA VAL A 159 10.40 -10.89 6.35
C VAL A 159 11.49 -10.60 5.32
N ASP A 160 11.14 -10.49 4.06
CA ASP A 160 12.08 -10.17 3.00
C ASP A 160 11.78 -8.79 2.39
N ILE A 161 12.81 -7.99 2.23
CA ILE A 161 12.80 -6.80 1.37
C ILE A 161 13.45 -7.21 0.05
N TYR A 162 12.70 -7.08 -1.04
CA TYR A 162 13.21 -7.22 -2.41
C TYR A 162 13.35 -5.84 -3.03
N ILE A 163 14.45 -5.60 -3.70
CA ILE A 163 14.63 -4.47 -4.58
C ILE A 163 14.99 -4.98 -5.97
N ALA A 164 14.47 -4.33 -6.98
CA ALA A 164 14.75 -4.64 -8.37
C ALA A 164 14.84 -3.36 -9.19
N ARG A 165 15.59 -3.42 -10.31
CA ARG A 165 15.67 -2.33 -11.26
C ARG A 165 15.58 -2.81 -12.69
N ASN A 166 15.15 -1.92 -13.56
CA ASN A 166 15.41 -1.97 -15.01
C ASN A 166 16.27 -0.75 -15.43
N ALA A 167 16.26 -0.35 -16.70
CA ALA A 167 17.04 0.75 -17.19
C ALA A 167 16.61 2.12 -16.63
N GLU A 168 15.31 2.31 -16.34
CA GLU A 168 14.72 3.62 -16.05
C GLU A 168 14.03 3.70 -14.67
N SER A 169 13.73 2.55 -14.08
CA SER A 169 12.86 2.44 -12.90
C SER A 169 13.41 1.46 -11.89
N TYR A 170 12.99 1.62 -10.65
CA TYR A 170 13.23 0.63 -9.60
C TYR A 170 11.96 0.35 -8.80
N GLY A 171 11.93 -0.80 -8.18
CA GLY A 171 10.86 -1.23 -7.29
C GLY A 171 11.40 -1.75 -5.98
N ILE A 172 10.60 -1.61 -4.93
CA ILE A 172 10.83 -2.17 -3.60
C ILE A 172 9.62 -3.00 -3.22
N ALA A 173 9.82 -4.21 -2.73
CA ALA A 173 8.74 -5.03 -2.20
C ALA A 173 9.08 -5.52 -0.79
N ILE A 174 8.11 -5.44 0.11
CA ILE A 174 8.19 -6.02 1.46
C ILE A 174 7.25 -7.20 1.53
N ASN A 175 7.80 -8.35 1.90
CA ASN A 175 7.08 -9.62 1.95
C ASN A 175 7.07 -10.17 3.37
N ASP A 176 5.88 -10.47 3.88
CA ASP A 176 5.70 -11.42 4.96
C ASP A 176 5.05 -12.72 4.45
N TYR A 177 5.40 -13.82 5.07
CA TYR A 177 4.92 -15.15 4.70
C TYR A 177 3.86 -15.69 5.68
N LYS A 178 3.16 -14.78 6.35
CA LYS A 178 2.03 -15.09 7.24
C LYS A 178 0.68 -14.71 6.64
N GLY A 179 0.63 -13.69 5.77
CA GLY A 179 -0.60 -13.25 5.10
C GLY A 179 -1.69 -12.81 6.08
N LYS A 180 -1.33 -12.11 7.16
CA LYS A 180 -2.27 -11.68 8.20
C LYS A 180 -2.90 -10.31 7.94
N LEU A 181 -2.36 -9.55 6.99
CA LEU A 181 -3.01 -8.34 6.51
C LEU A 181 -4.26 -8.72 5.73
N THR A 182 -5.33 -7.98 5.90
CA THR A 182 -6.59 -8.18 5.16
C THR A 182 -7.02 -6.87 4.51
N LYS A 183 -7.88 -6.97 3.51
CA LYS A 183 -8.47 -5.81 2.85
C LYS A 183 -9.19 -4.90 3.85
N GLU A 184 -9.95 -5.51 4.75
CA GLU A 184 -10.70 -4.80 5.79
C GLU A 184 -9.77 -3.97 6.68
N LYS A 185 -8.64 -4.55 7.12
CA LYS A 185 -7.63 -3.83 7.92
C LYS A 185 -6.96 -2.68 7.17
N ILE A 186 -6.75 -2.83 5.86
CA ILE A 186 -6.23 -1.74 5.02
C ILE A 186 -7.24 -0.60 4.98
N LEU A 187 -8.49 -0.91 4.67
CA LEU A 187 -9.55 0.09 4.59
C LEU A 187 -9.80 0.78 5.94
N GLU A 188 -9.86 0.02 7.03
CA GLU A 188 -9.99 0.55 8.39
C GLU A 188 -8.83 1.49 8.76
N SER A 189 -7.60 1.11 8.43
CA SER A 189 -6.43 1.94 8.69
C SER A 189 -6.48 3.28 7.94
N ILE A 190 -6.91 3.27 6.68
CA ILE A 190 -7.07 4.49 5.88
C ILE A 190 -8.21 5.35 6.43
N GLN A 191 -9.36 4.75 6.76
CA GLN A 191 -10.51 5.45 7.33
C GLN A 191 -10.13 6.18 8.62
N ASN A 192 -9.48 5.49 9.54
CA ASN A 192 -9.03 6.06 10.81
C ASN A 192 -8.07 7.26 10.59
N MET A 193 -7.22 7.20 9.58
CA MET A 193 -6.30 8.30 9.25
C MET A 193 -7.03 9.51 8.69
N ILE A 194 -7.99 9.30 7.80
CA ILE A 194 -8.82 10.39 7.24
C ILE A 194 -9.62 11.07 8.36
N GLU A 195 -10.21 10.29 9.27
CA GLU A 195 -10.94 10.82 10.43
C GLU A 195 -10.03 11.63 11.36
N GLN A 196 -8.82 11.14 11.63
CA GLN A 196 -7.83 11.88 12.43
C GLN A 196 -7.41 13.19 11.77
N GLU A 197 -7.16 13.20 10.45
CA GLU A 197 -6.84 14.43 9.72
C GLU A 197 -7.97 15.45 9.80
N GLN A 198 -9.22 14.99 9.67
CA GLN A 198 -10.38 15.87 9.82
C GLN A 198 -10.51 16.42 11.24
N LEU A 199 -10.23 15.62 12.28
CA LEU A 199 -10.21 16.08 13.66
C LEU A 199 -9.12 17.12 13.90
N ILE A 200 -7.91 16.91 13.37
CA ILE A 200 -6.80 17.87 13.47
C ILE A 200 -7.17 19.20 12.81
N LEU A 201 -7.78 19.18 11.63
CA LEU A 201 -8.22 20.38 10.93
C LEU A 201 -9.27 21.16 11.73
N ARG A 202 -10.28 20.46 12.28
CA ARG A 202 -11.31 21.08 13.14
C ARG A 202 -10.71 21.68 14.40
N ALA A 203 -9.81 20.95 15.06
CA ALA A 203 -9.16 21.44 16.28
C ALA A 203 -8.29 22.67 16.02
N ALA A 204 -7.64 22.76 14.86
CA ALA A 204 -6.89 23.94 14.45
C ALA A 204 -7.79 25.17 14.26
N GLU A 205 -9.06 24.97 13.86
CA GLU A 205 -10.05 26.04 13.71
C GLU A 205 -10.71 26.42 15.06
N THR A 206 -10.95 25.45 15.94
CA THR A 206 -11.70 25.66 17.20
C THR A 206 -10.79 25.92 18.40
N GLY A 207 -9.50 25.58 18.31
CA GLY A 207 -8.54 25.66 19.42
C GLY A 207 -8.71 24.55 20.47
N GLU A 208 -9.43 23.47 20.14
CA GLU A 208 -9.61 22.32 21.04
C GLU A 208 -8.32 21.48 21.14
N ASP A 209 -8.02 21.01 22.34
CA ASP A 209 -6.92 20.05 22.55
C ASP A 209 -7.40 18.64 22.21
N ILE A 210 -6.80 18.07 21.17
CA ILE A 210 -7.11 16.71 20.68
C ILE A 210 -5.96 15.72 20.90
N SER A 211 -4.98 16.08 21.70
CA SER A 211 -3.76 15.26 21.91
C SER A 211 -4.09 13.81 22.35
N GLU A 212 -5.15 13.61 23.11
CA GLU A 212 -5.63 12.30 23.56
C GLU A 212 -6.27 11.45 22.45
N PHE A 213 -6.72 12.06 21.37
CA PHE A 213 -7.41 11.39 20.25
C PHE A 213 -6.48 11.03 19.09
N ILE A 214 -5.23 11.50 19.12
CA ILE A 214 -4.25 11.22 18.06
C ILE A 214 -3.58 9.87 18.30
N SER A 215 -3.89 8.90 17.45
CA SER A 215 -3.21 7.60 17.45
C SER A 215 -1.93 7.63 16.59
N GLU A 216 -0.86 7.07 17.12
CA GLU A 216 0.36 6.81 16.33
C GLU A 216 0.27 5.52 15.49
N THR A 217 -0.75 4.69 15.74
CA THR A 217 -0.90 3.39 15.07
C THR A 217 -1.70 3.53 13.77
N GLY A 218 -1.33 2.74 12.76
CA GLY A 218 -2.07 2.65 11.49
C GLY A 218 -1.64 3.64 10.40
N ARG A 219 -0.74 4.59 10.68
CA ARG A 219 -0.31 5.60 9.69
C ARG A 219 0.39 5.01 8.46
N GLY A 220 1.05 3.87 8.62
CA GLY A 220 1.93 3.33 7.58
C GLY A 220 1.22 3.00 6.28
N ILE A 221 0.01 2.45 6.33
CA ILE A 221 -0.75 2.07 5.15
C ILE A 221 -1.18 3.31 4.35
N ASP A 222 -1.66 4.34 5.06
CA ASP A 222 -2.05 5.60 4.42
C ASP A 222 -0.84 6.37 3.85
N LEU A 223 0.31 6.30 4.52
CA LEU A 223 1.56 6.85 4.01
C LEU A 223 1.98 6.23 2.67
N VAL A 224 1.82 4.89 2.49
CA VAL A 224 2.06 4.24 1.19
C VAL A 224 1.22 4.92 0.11
N ARG A 225 -0.06 5.07 0.37
CA ARG A 225 -1.03 5.64 -0.56
C ARG A 225 -0.75 7.10 -0.93
N LYS A 226 -0.42 7.92 0.07
CA LYS A 226 -0.20 9.37 -0.10
C LYS A 226 1.19 9.73 -0.61
N LEU A 227 2.19 8.91 -0.32
CA LEU A 227 3.59 9.26 -0.55
C LEU A 227 4.26 8.44 -1.66
N THR A 228 3.56 7.45 -2.24
CA THR A 228 4.08 6.61 -3.31
C THR A 228 3.17 6.72 -4.54
N GLY A 229 3.73 7.09 -5.68
CA GLY A 229 2.96 7.30 -6.91
C GLY A 229 2.33 6.01 -7.44
N GLU A 230 3.06 4.89 -7.42
CA GLU A 230 2.53 3.59 -7.84
C GLU A 230 2.86 2.52 -6.79
N TYR A 231 1.84 1.84 -6.28
CA TYR A 231 1.97 0.82 -5.26
C TYR A 231 0.86 -0.23 -5.39
N TYR A 232 1.07 -1.40 -4.77
CA TYR A 232 0.10 -2.49 -4.73
C TYR A 232 0.15 -3.18 -3.36
N PHE A 233 -1.02 -3.43 -2.77
CA PHE A 233 -1.19 -4.37 -1.66
C PHE A 233 -1.65 -5.71 -2.21
N ILE A 234 -0.83 -6.74 -2.06
CA ILE A 234 -1.10 -8.08 -2.59
C ILE A 234 -1.25 -9.03 -1.42
N ILE A 235 -2.42 -9.67 -1.33
CA ILE A 235 -2.79 -10.45 -0.16
C ILE A 235 -3.25 -11.85 -0.58
N LYS A 236 -2.57 -12.85 -0.05
CA LYS A 236 -3.08 -14.21 0.00
C LYS A 236 -3.21 -14.61 1.46
N ARG A 237 -4.45 -14.60 1.93
CA ARG A 237 -4.79 -14.82 3.34
C ARG A 237 -4.11 -16.07 3.89
N ASP A 238 -3.51 -15.94 5.10
CA ASP A 238 -2.78 -16.99 5.83
C ASP A 238 -1.61 -17.62 5.06
N VAL A 239 -1.16 -16.98 3.98
CA VAL A 239 -0.04 -17.45 3.15
C VAL A 239 1.03 -16.39 2.98
N ARG A 240 0.67 -15.22 2.46
CA ARG A 240 1.64 -14.17 2.10
C ARG A 240 0.97 -12.81 1.95
N THR A 241 1.66 -11.78 2.45
CA THR A 241 1.41 -10.38 2.08
C THR A 241 2.62 -9.83 1.36
N GLU A 242 2.41 -9.08 0.30
CA GLU A 242 3.46 -8.33 -0.37
C GLU A 242 2.98 -6.91 -0.64
N ILE A 243 3.78 -5.94 -0.24
CA ILE A 243 3.54 -4.53 -0.54
C ILE A 243 4.62 -4.10 -1.53
N ILE A 244 4.19 -3.71 -2.72
CA ILE A 244 5.07 -3.29 -3.82
C ILE A 244 4.98 -1.78 -3.98
N LEU A 245 6.14 -1.13 -4.06
CA LEU A 245 6.31 0.28 -4.37
C LEU A 245 7.13 0.39 -5.66
N LEU A 246 6.62 1.13 -6.64
CA LEU A 246 7.30 1.35 -7.92
C LEU A 246 7.67 2.81 -8.10
N PHE A 247 8.89 3.05 -8.51
CA PHE A 247 9.47 4.36 -8.73
C PHE A 247 9.92 4.47 -10.19
N THR A 248 9.13 5.21 -10.95
CA THR A 248 9.33 5.45 -12.39
C THR A 248 9.65 6.92 -12.63
N PRO A 249 10.26 7.31 -13.75
CA PRO A 249 10.49 8.71 -14.09
C PRO A 249 9.20 9.56 -14.10
N ARG A 250 8.05 8.92 -14.35
CA ARG A 250 6.74 9.59 -14.41
C ARG A 250 6.21 10.00 -13.04
N ASN A 251 6.57 9.29 -11.97
CA ASN A 251 6.08 9.56 -10.61
C ASN A 251 7.14 10.20 -9.70
N GLN A 252 8.26 10.64 -10.29
CA GLN A 252 9.32 11.35 -9.58
C GLN A 252 9.28 12.84 -9.92
N GLY A 253 8.87 13.68 -8.95
CA GLY A 253 9.01 15.14 -9.03
C GLY A 253 7.77 15.94 -9.40
N GLU A 254 6.64 15.32 -9.69
CA GLU A 254 5.35 16.00 -9.82
C GLU A 254 4.58 16.02 -8.49
N GLN A 255 3.60 16.91 -8.37
CA GLN A 255 2.67 16.87 -7.24
C GLN A 255 2.08 15.46 -7.15
N PRO A 256 1.91 14.90 -5.92
CA PRO A 256 1.34 13.58 -5.79
C PRO A 256 0.01 13.56 -6.57
N PRO A 257 -0.14 12.62 -7.50
CA PRO A 257 -1.40 12.46 -8.20
C PRO A 257 -2.51 12.23 -7.17
N LEU A 258 -3.76 12.45 -7.55
CA LEU A 258 -4.90 12.04 -6.73
C LEU A 258 -4.65 10.62 -6.22
N THR A 259 -4.91 10.40 -4.94
CA THR A 259 -4.63 9.11 -4.32
C THR A 259 -5.41 7.98 -5.00
N SER A 260 -4.82 6.80 -5.05
CA SER A 260 -5.45 5.58 -5.58
C SER A 260 -5.64 4.55 -4.47
N LEU A 261 -6.31 3.45 -4.76
CA LEU A 261 -6.41 2.26 -3.91
C LEU A 261 -6.25 1.01 -4.77
N LYS A 262 -5.30 0.14 -4.45
CA LYS A 262 -5.00 -1.08 -5.22
C LYS A 262 -4.72 -2.24 -4.28
N ILE A 263 -5.75 -3.08 -4.07
CA ILE A 263 -5.70 -4.28 -3.23
C ILE A 263 -6.04 -5.48 -4.10
N ILE A 264 -5.10 -6.42 -4.21
CA ILE A 264 -5.17 -7.62 -5.06
C ILE A 264 -5.23 -8.86 -4.19
#